data_8d92f1ecf5946cc3c90d2af8fd50cacc
#
_entry.id   8d92f1ecf5946cc3c90d2af8fd50cacc
#
_cell.length_a   1.000
_cell.length_b   1.000
_cell.length_c   1.000
_cell.angle_alpha   90.00
_cell.angle_beta   90.00
_cell.angle_gamma   90.00
#
_symmetry.space_group_name_H-M   'P 1'
#
loop_
_entity.id
_entity.type
_entity.pdbx_description
1 polymer ?
#
loop_
_entity_poly.entity_id
_entity_poly.type
_entity_poly.pdbx_seq_one_letter_code
_entity_poly.pdbx_strand_id
1 'polypeptide(L)'
;MQSLNQLAMRAISIFRFPRISLEYTIDEAGEGSFVNEITMNELEVVLSWMKVLWIEHQLSKERNYENLYADKDVKAFSSGNLISSIAKAFTTFTDAARKKEEFYYRSDNGIPTIGDVNTDE
;
A
#
# COMPACT_ATOMS: atom_id res chain seq x y z
N MET A 1 -9.57 -8.93 10.89
CA MET A 1 -8.39 -9.01 10.04
C MET A 1 -8.76 -8.67 8.60
N GLN A 2 -7.94 -7.88 7.95
CA GLN A 2 -8.23 -7.54 6.57
C GLN A 2 -7.73 -8.64 5.64
N SER A 3 -8.55 -9.00 4.68
CA SER A 3 -8.15 -9.97 3.69
C SER A 3 -7.33 -9.28 2.61
N LEU A 4 -6.65 -10.06 1.79
CA LEU A 4 -5.90 -9.51 0.67
C LEU A 4 -6.82 -8.76 -0.29
N ASN A 5 -8.03 -9.26 -0.50
CA ASN A 5 -8.98 -8.59 -1.38
C ASN A 5 -9.36 -7.22 -0.84
N GLN A 6 -9.57 -7.12 0.47
CA GLN A 6 -9.90 -5.84 1.06
C GLN A 6 -8.73 -4.86 0.95
N LEU A 7 -7.51 -5.34 1.15
CA LEU A 7 -6.34 -4.49 1.01
C LEU A 7 -6.20 -4.02 -0.44
N ALA A 8 -6.44 -4.91 -1.38
CA ALA A 8 -6.34 -4.56 -2.79
C ALA A 8 -7.37 -3.49 -3.15
N MET A 9 -8.61 -3.66 -2.72
CA MET A 9 -9.65 -2.71 -3.04
C MET A 9 -9.37 -1.34 -2.43
N ARG A 10 -8.84 -1.32 -1.21
CA ARG A 10 -8.51 -0.05 -0.58
C ARG A 10 -7.32 0.61 -1.27
N ALA A 11 -6.33 -0.16 -1.65
CA ALA A 11 -5.18 0.37 -2.36
C ALA A 11 -5.58 0.96 -3.70
N ILE A 12 -6.49 0.29 -4.40
CA ILE A 12 -7.01 0.78 -5.67
C ILE A 12 -7.68 2.14 -5.48
N SER A 13 -8.39 2.33 -4.38
CA SER A 13 -9.07 3.59 -4.16
C SER A 13 -8.10 4.73 -3.82
N ILE A 14 -6.90 4.40 -3.34
CA ILE A 14 -5.89 5.42 -3.06
C ILE A 14 -5.19 5.87 -4.35
N PHE A 15 -5.03 4.95 -5.29
CA PHE A 15 -4.35 5.23 -6.56
C PHE A 15 -5.26 6.16 -7.36
N ARG A 16 -4.88 7.41 -7.49
CA ARG A 16 -5.78 8.42 -8.02
C ARG A 16 -6.02 8.37 -9.51
N PHE A 17 -4.97 8.22 -10.29
CA PHE A 17 -5.09 8.38 -11.73
C PHE A 17 -4.45 7.22 -12.50
N PRO A 18 -4.97 6.02 -12.38
CA PRO A 18 -4.44 4.92 -13.17
C PRO A 18 -4.87 5.11 -14.64
N ARG A 19 -4.00 4.73 -15.55
CA ARG A 19 -4.32 4.86 -16.98
C ARG A 19 -5.27 3.79 -17.46
N ILE A 20 -5.38 2.71 -16.70
CA ILE A 20 -6.25 1.60 -17.04
C ILE A 20 -7.19 1.42 -15.88
N SER A 21 -8.45 1.16 -16.16
CA SER A 21 -9.42 0.96 -15.09
C SER A 21 -8.97 -0.21 -14.21
N LEU A 22 -8.96 0.02 -12.91
CA LEU A 22 -8.55 -0.99 -11.95
C LEU A 22 -9.77 -1.69 -11.33
N GLU A 23 -10.84 -1.77 -12.07
CA GLU A 23 -12.05 -2.43 -11.58
C GLU A 23 -11.71 -3.84 -11.11
N TYR A 24 -12.19 -4.18 -9.94
CA TYR A 24 -11.80 -5.40 -9.26
C TYR A 24 -13.05 -6.16 -8.86
N THR A 25 -13.06 -7.45 -9.08
CA THR A 25 -14.22 -8.28 -8.72
C THR A 25 -13.77 -9.46 -7.87
N ILE A 26 -14.71 -9.98 -7.09
CA ILE A 26 -14.46 -11.13 -6.24
C ILE A 26 -15.47 -12.19 -6.66
N ASP A 27 -14.99 -13.38 -7.01
CA ASP A 27 -15.89 -14.42 -7.49
C ASP A 27 -16.50 -15.21 -6.32
N GLU A 28 -17.28 -16.22 -6.65
CA GLU A 28 -17.99 -16.98 -5.64
C GLU A 28 -17.05 -17.73 -4.72
N ALA A 29 -15.89 -18.06 -5.20
CA ALA A 29 -14.90 -18.78 -4.39
C ALA A 29 -14.10 -17.82 -3.50
N GLY A 30 -14.35 -16.52 -3.62
CA GLY A 30 -13.62 -15.54 -2.82
C GLY A 30 -12.33 -15.08 -3.46
N GLU A 31 -12.10 -15.43 -4.72
CA GLU A 31 -10.89 -15.01 -5.41
C GLU A 31 -11.11 -13.69 -6.12
N GLY A 32 -10.19 -12.76 -5.91
CA GLY A 32 -10.29 -11.46 -6.53
C GLY A 32 -9.46 -11.38 -7.78
N SER A 33 -9.91 -10.57 -8.71
CA SER A 33 -9.15 -10.34 -9.93
C SER A 33 -9.53 -9.01 -10.53
N PHE A 34 -8.62 -8.47 -11.36
CA PHE A 34 -8.92 -7.25 -12.09
C PHE A 34 -9.74 -7.59 -13.33
N VAL A 35 -10.73 -6.77 -13.60
CA VAL A 35 -11.56 -6.98 -14.78
C VAL A 35 -10.76 -6.72 -16.05
N ASN A 36 -9.91 -5.70 -16.03
CA ASN A 36 -9.09 -5.39 -17.17
C ASN A 36 -7.68 -5.91 -16.98
N GLU A 37 -6.98 -6.11 -18.07
CA GLU A 37 -5.61 -6.57 -17.99
C GLU A 37 -4.75 -5.36 -17.64
N ILE A 38 -4.16 -5.34 -16.46
CA ILE A 38 -3.34 -4.21 -16.05
C ILE A 38 -1.88 -4.56 -16.24
N THR A 39 -1.06 -3.53 -16.39
CA THR A 39 0.36 -3.76 -16.58
C THR A 39 1.07 -3.82 -15.23
N MET A 40 2.33 -4.21 -15.28
CA MET A 40 3.13 -4.31 -14.08
C MET A 40 3.25 -2.94 -13.41
N ASN A 41 3.21 -1.86 -14.18
CA ASN A 41 3.33 -0.52 -13.62
C ASN A 41 2.18 -0.21 -12.66
N GLU A 42 0.96 -0.50 -13.05
CA GLU A 42 -0.18 -0.29 -12.17
C GLU A 42 -0.14 -1.23 -11.00
N LEU A 43 0.25 -2.47 -11.25
CA LEU A 43 0.28 -3.47 -10.20
C LEU A 43 1.29 -3.07 -9.12
N GLU A 44 2.44 -2.54 -9.50
CA GLU A 44 3.44 -2.12 -8.52
C GLU A 44 2.94 -1.00 -7.63
N VAL A 45 2.19 -0.05 -8.18
CA VAL A 45 1.64 1.02 -7.37
C VAL A 45 0.62 0.44 -6.39
N VAL A 46 -0.26 -0.42 -6.87
CA VAL A 46 -1.27 -1.04 -6.02
C VAL A 46 -0.60 -1.84 -4.89
N LEU A 47 0.40 -2.62 -5.23
CA LEU A 47 1.08 -3.44 -4.21
C LEU A 47 1.79 -2.56 -3.18
N SER A 48 2.37 -1.45 -3.61
CA SER A 48 3.03 -0.54 -2.68
C SER A 48 2.04 0.03 -1.68
N TRP A 49 0.85 0.42 -2.13
CA TRP A 49 -0.16 0.92 -1.23
C TRP A 49 -0.76 -0.17 -0.36
N MET A 50 -0.83 -1.41 -0.86
CA MET A 50 -1.28 -2.52 -0.03
C MET A 50 -0.32 -2.74 1.13
N LYS A 51 0.98 -2.59 0.91
CA LYS A 51 1.96 -2.70 1.98
C LYS A 51 1.74 -1.62 3.05
N VAL A 52 1.46 -0.40 2.61
CA VAL A 52 1.19 0.70 3.53
C VAL A 52 -0.03 0.38 4.38
N LEU A 53 -1.10 -0.09 3.75
CA LEU A 53 -2.32 -0.40 4.46
C LEU A 53 -2.13 -1.57 5.43
N TRP A 54 -1.34 -2.54 5.03
CA TRP A 54 -1.07 -3.69 5.88
C TRP A 54 -0.29 -3.25 7.13
N ILE A 55 0.74 -2.42 6.95
CA ILE A 55 1.56 -2.01 8.09
C ILE A 55 0.76 -1.05 8.98
N GLU A 56 -0.14 -0.27 8.39
CA GLU A 56 -1.02 0.60 9.15
C GLU A 56 -1.92 -0.24 10.06
N HIS A 57 -2.42 -1.34 9.54
CA HIS A 57 -3.26 -2.23 10.32
C HIS A 57 -2.46 -2.86 11.48
N GLN A 58 -1.21 -3.24 11.22
CA GLN A 58 -0.36 -3.79 12.27
C GLN A 58 -0.10 -2.75 13.36
N LEU A 59 0.13 -1.51 12.97
CA LEU A 59 0.38 -0.45 13.94
C LEU A 59 -0.85 -0.22 14.81
N SER A 60 -2.02 -0.19 14.19
CA SER A 60 -3.27 0.00 14.89
C SER A 60 -3.52 -1.14 15.87
N LYS A 61 -3.22 -2.36 15.43
CA LYS A 61 -3.41 -3.55 16.25
C LYS A 61 -2.50 -3.50 17.47
N GLU A 62 -1.25 -3.12 17.29
CA GLU A 62 -0.31 -3.08 18.40
C GLU A 62 -0.66 -1.97 19.39
N ARG A 63 -1.12 -0.85 18.90
CA ARG A 63 -1.54 0.23 19.78
C ARG A 63 -2.75 -0.16 20.60
N ASN A 64 -3.70 -0.87 19.99
CA ASN A 64 -4.85 -1.35 20.71
C ASN A 64 -4.45 -2.37 21.77
N TYR A 65 -3.50 -3.23 21.42
CA TYR A 65 -3.02 -4.24 22.36
C TYR A 65 -2.35 -3.54 23.53
N GLU A 66 -1.54 -2.53 23.27
CA GLU A 66 -0.88 -1.78 24.32
C GLU A 66 -1.89 -1.13 25.24
N ASN A 67 -2.95 -0.56 24.69
CA ASN A 67 -3.97 0.08 25.50
C ASN A 67 -4.66 -0.90 26.44
N LEU A 68 -4.86 -2.13 26.00
CA LEU A 68 -5.49 -3.13 26.83
C LEU A 68 -4.61 -3.56 27.98
N TYR A 69 -3.30 -3.49 27.80
CA TYR A 69 -2.36 -3.94 28.82
C TYR A 69 -1.48 -2.83 29.37
N ALA A 70 -1.98 -1.63 29.33
CA ALA A 70 -1.17 -0.47 29.69
C ALA A 70 -0.64 -0.48 31.11
N ASP A 71 -1.35 -1.09 32.03
CA ASP A 71 -0.88 -1.10 33.40
C ASP A 71 0.06 -2.25 33.69
N LYS A 72 0.46 -3.01 32.71
CA LYS A 72 1.41 -4.09 32.90
C LYS A 72 2.75 -3.62 32.40
N ASP A 73 3.60 -3.24 33.32
CA ASP A 73 4.87 -2.61 33.00
C ASP A 73 5.70 -3.32 31.95
N VAL A 74 5.81 -4.61 32.07
CA VAL A 74 6.64 -5.37 31.14
C VAL A 74 6.07 -5.32 29.72
N LYS A 75 4.77 -5.44 29.64
CA LYS A 75 4.12 -5.40 28.33
C LYS A 75 4.26 -4.03 27.69
N ALA A 76 4.05 -2.99 28.48
CA ALA A 76 4.13 -1.65 27.95
C ALA A 76 5.51 -1.36 27.38
N PHE A 77 6.55 -1.79 28.07
CA PHE A 77 7.90 -1.55 27.61
C PHE A 77 8.16 -2.26 26.27
N SER A 78 7.77 -3.51 26.19
CA SER A 78 7.99 -4.29 24.99
C SER A 78 7.17 -3.76 23.82
N SER A 79 5.92 -3.40 24.08
CA SER A 79 5.05 -2.90 23.04
C SER A 79 5.52 -1.56 22.51
N GLY A 80 6.10 -0.73 23.36
CA GLY A 80 6.59 0.57 22.93
C GLY A 80 7.66 0.45 21.87
N ASN A 81 8.60 -0.49 22.04
CA ASN A 81 9.65 -0.71 21.07
C ASN A 81 9.09 -1.25 19.75
N LEU A 82 8.15 -2.16 19.84
CA LEU A 82 7.53 -2.72 18.65
C LEU A 82 6.77 -1.67 17.89
N ILE A 83 5.98 -0.86 18.58
CA ILE A 83 5.23 0.21 17.95
C ILE A 83 6.15 1.19 17.24
N SER A 84 7.26 1.53 17.85
CA SER A 84 8.22 2.44 17.25
C SER A 84 8.77 1.88 15.94
N SER A 85 9.10 0.59 15.94
CA SER A 85 9.62 -0.06 14.73
C SER A 85 8.59 -0.11 13.63
N ILE A 86 7.33 -0.41 13.98
CA ILE A 86 6.27 -0.48 12.99
C ILE A 86 5.98 0.92 12.44
N ALA A 87 6.02 1.94 13.30
CA ALA A 87 5.77 3.29 12.85
C ALA A 87 6.83 3.76 11.85
N LYS A 88 8.09 3.36 12.06
CA LYS A 88 9.14 3.69 11.12
C LYS A 88 8.92 2.99 9.78
N ALA A 89 8.50 1.72 9.84
CA ALA A 89 8.22 0.97 8.62
C ALA A 89 7.04 1.61 7.88
N PHE A 90 6.04 2.08 8.60
CA PHE A 90 4.88 2.73 8.00
C PHE A 90 5.32 3.98 7.22
N THR A 91 6.19 4.80 7.82
CA THR A 91 6.68 5.99 7.14
C THR A 91 7.48 5.62 5.91
N THR A 92 8.35 4.63 6.02
CA THR A 92 9.18 4.20 4.90
C THR A 92 8.32 3.67 3.75
N PHE A 93 7.34 2.84 4.06
CA PHE A 93 6.48 2.25 3.02
C PHE A 93 5.61 3.33 2.38
N THR A 94 5.12 4.29 3.17
CA THR A 94 4.30 5.37 2.63
C THR A 94 5.11 6.23 1.67
N ASP A 95 6.33 6.57 2.04
CA ASP A 95 7.19 7.36 1.16
C ASP A 95 7.50 6.61 -0.12
N ALA A 96 7.77 5.33 -0.01
CA ALA A 96 8.06 4.51 -1.18
C ALA A 96 6.85 4.42 -2.11
N ALA A 97 5.65 4.26 -1.54
CA ALA A 97 4.45 4.17 -2.34
C ALA A 97 4.16 5.48 -3.07
N ARG A 98 4.34 6.60 -2.38
CA ARG A 98 4.14 7.90 -3.00
C ARG A 98 5.11 8.12 -4.14
N LYS A 99 6.38 7.75 -3.93
CA LYS A 99 7.37 7.92 -4.99
C LYS A 99 7.07 7.02 -6.17
N LYS A 100 6.60 5.81 -5.91
CA LYS A 100 6.26 4.90 -6.98
C LYS A 100 5.08 5.44 -7.79
N GLU A 101 4.08 5.98 -7.11
CA GLU A 101 2.93 6.54 -7.79
C GLU A 101 3.33 7.79 -8.58
N GLU A 102 4.20 8.64 -8.03
CA GLU A 102 4.67 9.81 -8.74
C GLU A 102 5.48 9.42 -9.97
N PHE A 103 6.31 8.40 -9.84
CA PHE A 103 7.07 7.93 -10.97
C PHE A 103 6.13 7.42 -12.06
N TYR A 104 5.07 6.73 -11.65
CA TYR A 104 4.08 6.23 -12.59
C TYR A 104 3.46 7.38 -13.39
N TYR A 105 3.11 8.48 -12.71
CA TYR A 105 2.51 9.60 -13.41
C TYR A 105 3.49 10.28 -14.35
N ARG A 106 4.75 10.28 -14.00
CA ARG A 106 5.76 10.89 -14.86
C ARG A 106 6.14 10.02 -16.04
N SER A 107 5.94 8.72 -15.92
CA SER A 107 6.32 7.84 -17.02
C SER A 107 5.15 7.77 -17.98
N ASP A 108 5.02 8.80 -18.76
CA ASP A 108 3.96 8.99 -19.69
C ASP A 108 3.74 7.77 -20.52
N ASN A 109 2.52 7.33 -20.64
CA ASN A 109 2.15 6.14 -21.40
C ASN A 109 2.84 4.90 -20.89
N GLY A 110 3.25 4.92 -19.64
CA GLY A 110 3.91 3.76 -19.06
C GLY A 110 5.36 3.62 -19.44
N ILE A 111 5.91 4.60 -20.11
CA ILE A 111 7.29 4.55 -20.53
C ILE A 111 8.12 5.46 -19.66
N PRO A 112 9.17 4.95 -19.05
CA PRO A 112 10.04 5.79 -18.23
C PRO A 112 10.59 6.89 -19.09
N THR A 113 10.60 8.07 -18.57
CA THR A 113 10.95 9.18 -19.39
C THR A 113 12.35 9.62 -19.29
N ILE A 114 13.18 8.96 -18.57
CA ILE A 114 14.50 9.42 -18.41
C ILE A 114 15.23 9.66 -19.68
N GLY A 115 15.22 8.75 -20.53
CA GLY A 115 15.86 8.94 -21.79
C GLY A 115 14.99 9.58 -22.79
N ASP A 116 13.71 9.51 -22.56
CA ASP A 116 12.81 10.00 -23.52
C ASP A 116 12.41 11.35 -23.30
N VAL A 117 12.70 11.81 -22.22
CA VAL A 117 12.35 13.06 -21.88
C VAL A 117 12.59 13.99 -22.88
N ASN A 118 13.55 13.68 -23.47
CA ASN A 118 13.87 14.48 -24.42
C ASN A 118 13.03 14.54 -25.42
N THR A 119 12.42 13.81 -25.54
CA THR A 119 11.69 13.78 -26.53
C THR A 119 10.65 14.44 -26.41
N ASP A 120 10.66 14.66 -26.14
CA ASP A 120 9.86 15.11 -26.10
C ASP A 120 9.81 15.94 -26.22
N GLU A 121 10.38 15.91 -26.35
CA GLU A 121 10.27 16.54 -26.40
C GLU A 121 9.85 16.88 -26.81
#